data_02bc3a089a54bf197981814cab7942e7
#
_entry.id   02bc3a089a54bf197981814cab7942e7
#
_cell.length_a   1.000
_cell.length_b   1.000
_cell.length_c   1.000
_cell.angle_alpha   90.00
_cell.angle_beta   90.00
_cell.angle_gamma   90.00
#
_symmetry.space_group_name_H-M   'P 1'
#
loop_
_entity.id
_entity.type
_entity.pdbx_description
1 polymer ?
#
loop_
_entity_poly.entity_id
_entity_poly.type
_entity_poly.pdbx_seq_one_letter_code
_entity_poly.pdbx_strand_id
1 'polypeptide(L)'
;MLLHKARQLCLASIDASLSGQYQKAQHLLDDGMRYFIQAHRIHAAMLASEDQDVDLAVVHAEDLLMSAELFTVMAARFIKAAEKGKVSV
;
A
#
# COMPACT_ATOMS: atom_id res chain seq x y z
N MET A 1 -4.31 12.13 -2.87
CA MET A 1 -4.09 11.05 -3.84
C MET A 1 -4.12 9.71 -3.12
N LEU A 2 -4.83 8.74 -3.69
CA LEU A 2 -5.07 7.45 -3.03
C LEU A 2 -3.80 6.66 -2.76
N LEU A 3 -2.87 6.62 -3.72
CA LEU A 3 -1.62 5.87 -3.55
C LEU A 3 -0.73 6.48 -2.48
N HIS A 4 -0.71 7.81 -2.40
CA HIS A 4 0.04 8.50 -1.35
C HIS A 4 -0.53 8.16 0.03
N LYS A 5 -1.86 8.16 0.15
CA LYS A 5 -2.54 7.79 1.38
C LYS A 5 -2.27 6.34 1.76
N ALA A 6 -2.32 5.44 0.79
CA ALA A 6 -2.02 4.03 1.00
C ALA A 6 -0.60 3.85 1.55
N ARG A 7 0.38 4.54 0.95
CA ARG A 7 1.77 4.46 1.40
C ARG A 7 1.94 4.99 2.81
N GLN A 8 1.33 6.15 3.11
CA GLN A 8 1.41 6.74 4.45
C GLN A 8 0.86 5.79 5.52
N LEU A 9 -0.27 5.14 5.23
CA LEU A 9 -0.88 4.20 6.17
C LEU A 9 -0.04 2.95 6.35
N CYS A 10 0.59 2.46 5.29
CA CYS A 10 1.51 1.31 5.39
C CYS A 10 2.73 1.66 6.25
N LEU A 11 3.31 2.84 6.07
CA LEU A 11 4.43 3.27 6.90
C LEU A 11 4.02 3.41 8.36
N ALA A 12 2.85 4.00 8.61
CA ALA A 12 2.33 4.13 9.97
C ALA A 12 2.06 2.76 10.60
N SER A 13 1.65 1.77 9.81
CA SER A 13 1.42 0.42 10.32
C SER A 13 2.73 -0.23 10.76
N ILE A 14 3.80 -0.01 10.01
CA ILE A 14 5.13 -0.52 10.37
C ILE A 14 5.59 0.13 11.68
N ASP A 15 5.46 1.45 11.78
CA ASP A 15 5.84 2.18 12.99
C ASP A 15 5.07 1.67 14.21
N ALA A 16 3.77 1.45 14.06
CA ALA A 16 2.94 0.92 15.14
C ALA A 16 3.39 -0.47 15.56
N SER A 17 3.76 -1.33 14.59
CA SER A 17 4.22 -2.68 14.92
C SER A 17 5.56 -2.66 15.66
N LEU A 18 6.44 -1.73 15.31
CA LEU A 18 7.71 -1.58 16.01
C LEU A 18 7.52 -1.09 17.45
N SER A 19 6.42 -0.40 17.72
CA SER A 19 6.05 0.04 19.07
C SER A 19 5.25 -0.99 19.85
N GLY A 20 5.06 -2.18 19.30
CA GLY A 20 4.28 -3.24 19.94
C GLY A 20 2.77 -3.09 19.85
N GLN A 21 2.28 -2.13 19.07
CA GLN A 21 0.84 -1.88 18.90
C GLN A 21 0.33 -2.66 17.69
N TYR A 22 0.26 -3.99 17.81
CA TYR A 22 -0.01 -4.86 16.68
C TYR A 22 -1.44 -4.74 16.14
N GLN A 23 -2.43 -4.54 17.02
CA GLN A 23 -3.80 -4.35 16.56
C GLN A 23 -3.95 -3.04 15.79
N LYS A 24 -3.33 -1.98 16.29
CA LYS A 24 -3.32 -0.68 15.60
C LYS A 24 -2.61 -0.81 14.26
N ALA A 25 -1.48 -1.54 14.23
CA ALA A 25 -0.73 -1.77 13.00
C ALA A 25 -1.60 -2.47 11.96
N GLN A 26 -2.36 -3.49 12.37
CA GLN A 26 -3.23 -4.22 11.45
C GLN A 26 -4.35 -3.33 10.91
N HIS A 27 -4.96 -2.50 11.75
CA HIS A 27 -5.99 -1.56 11.31
C HIS A 27 -5.45 -0.55 10.30
N LEU A 28 -4.26 -0.02 10.56
CA LEU A 28 -3.62 0.92 9.65
C LEU A 28 -3.29 0.27 8.31
N LEU A 29 -2.82 -0.97 8.34
CA LEU A 29 -2.55 -1.72 7.11
C LEU A 29 -3.82 -1.98 6.33
N ASP A 30 -4.89 -2.40 7.01
CA ASP A 30 -6.18 -2.67 6.36
C ASP A 30 -6.72 -1.41 5.67
N ASP A 31 -6.61 -0.26 6.33
CA ASP A 31 -7.02 1.01 5.74
C ASP A 31 -6.15 1.36 4.53
N GLY A 32 -4.85 1.16 4.64
CA GLY A 32 -3.92 1.39 3.53
C GLY A 32 -4.26 0.51 2.32
N MET A 33 -4.58 -0.75 2.57
CA MET A 33 -4.98 -1.67 1.51
C MET A 33 -6.29 -1.25 0.84
N ARG A 34 -7.23 -0.70 1.59
CA ARG A 34 -8.48 -0.19 0.99
C ARG A 34 -8.19 0.94 0.02
N TYR A 35 -7.34 1.88 0.38
CA TYR A 35 -6.94 2.97 -0.53
C TYR A 35 -6.20 2.42 -1.74
N PHE A 36 -5.34 1.44 -1.54
CA PHE A 36 -4.61 0.80 -2.64
C PHE A 36 -5.58 0.13 -3.62
N ILE A 37 -6.56 -0.62 -3.11
CA ILE A 37 -7.56 -1.31 -3.95
C ILE A 37 -8.36 -0.31 -4.76
N GLN A 38 -8.77 0.81 -4.16
CA GLN A 38 -9.48 1.86 -4.89
C GLN A 38 -8.61 2.43 -6.02
N ALA A 39 -7.35 2.72 -5.73
CA ALA A 39 -6.42 3.22 -6.74
C ALA A 39 -6.23 2.22 -7.86
N HIS A 40 -6.12 0.95 -7.52
CA HIS A 40 -5.97 -0.13 -8.51
C HIS A 40 -7.17 -0.22 -9.43
N ARG A 41 -8.38 -0.13 -8.88
CA ARG A 41 -9.62 -0.16 -9.67
C ARG A 41 -9.72 1.02 -10.61
N ILE A 42 -9.37 2.21 -10.13
CA ILE A 42 -9.39 3.42 -10.97
C ILE A 42 -8.39 3.27 -12.12
N HIS A 43 -7.19 2.80 -11.83
CA HIS A 43 -6.16 2.61 -12.83
C HIS A 43 -6.58 1.57 -13.87
N ALA A 44 -7.16 0.44 -13.41
CA ALA A 44 -7.64 -0.60 -14.31
C ALA A 44 -8.75 -0.09 -15.22
N ALA A 45 -9.66 0.73 -14.69
CA ALA A 45 -10.72 1.33 -15.49
C ALA A 45 -10.16 2.28 -16.56
N MET A 46 -9.13 3.05 -16.20
CA MET A 46 -8.46 3.92 -17.15
C MET A 46 -7.82 3.13 -18.29
N LEU A 47 -7.13 2.03 -17.95
CA LEU A 47 -6.48 1.19 -18.96
C LEU A 47 -7.47 0.48 -19.87
N ALA A 48 -8.67 0.18 -19.37
CA ALA A 48 -9.72 -0.47 -20.15
C ALA A 48 -10.44 0.49 -21.09
N SER A 49 -10.23 1.79 -20.97
CA SER A 49 -10.86 2.79 -21.84
C SER A 49 -10.27 2.70 -23.24
N GLU A 50 -11.15 2.61 -24.24
CA GLU A 50 -10.73 2.53 -25.65
C GLU A 50 -10.09 3.83 -26.14
N ASP A 51 -10.44 4.94 -25.50
CA ASP A 51 -9.92 6.26 -25.87
C ASP A 51 -8.62 6.60 -25.15
N GLN A 52 -8.13 5.67 -24.36
CA GLN A 52 -6.94 5.89 -23.54
C GLN A 52 -5.66 5.73 -24.37
N ASP A 53 -4.96 6.83 -24.57
CA ASP A 53 -3.62 6.78 -25.15
C ASP A 53 -2.64 6.47 -24.02
N VAL A 54 -1.74 5.52 -24.29
CA VAL A 54 -0.67 5.20 -23.33
C VAL A 54 0.39 6.28 -23.45
N ASP A 55 0.45 7.16 -22.46
CA ASP A 55 1.44 8.21 -22.42
C ASP A 55 2.30 8.07 -21.15
N LEU A 56 3.21 9.00 -20.97
CA LEU A 56 4.13 8.99 -19.84
C LEU A 56 3.41 9.05 -18.50
N ALA A 57 2.30 9.79 -18.43
CA ALA A 57 1.53 9.90 -17.19
C ALA A 57 0.90 8.57 -16.80
N VAL A 58 0.42 7.78 -17.78
CA VAL A 58 -0.13 6.45 -17.52
C VAL A 58 0.95 5.50 -17.03
N VAL A 59 2.11 5.52 -17.66
CA VAL A 59 3.27 4.69 -17.25
C VAL A 59 3.69 5.05 -15.83
N HIS A 60 3.75 6.35 -15.52
CA HIS A 60 4.13 6.80 -14.19
C HIS A 60 3.11 6.35 -13.14
N ALA A 61 1.82 6.43 -13.44
CA ALA A 61 0.77 5.98 -12.54
C ALA A 61 0.88 4.48 -12.25
N GLU A 62 1.21 3.68 -13.28
CA GLU A 62 1.41 2.25 -13.11
C GLU A 62 2.62 1.94 -12.22
N ASP A 63 3.72 2.67 -12.42
CA ASP A 63 4.90 2.51 -11.57
C ASP A 63 4.60 2.82 -10.12
N LEU A 64 3.83 3.88 -9.86
CA LEU A 64 3.41 4.24 -8.50
C LEU A 64 2.54 3.15 -7.89
N LEU A 65 1.64 2.57 -8.70
CA LEU A 65 0.76 1.51 -8.25
C LEU A 65 1.55 0.26 -7.85
N MET A 66 2.52 -0.14 -8.67
CA MET A 66 3.37 -1.29 -8.38
C MET A 66 4.22 -1.06 -7.13
N SER A 67 4.73 0.15 -6.96
CA SER A 67 5.49 0.51 -5.76
C SER A 67 4.61 0.43 -4.51
N ALA A 68 3.37 0.90 -4.58
CA ALA A 68 2.43 0.83 -3.47
C ALA A 68 2.08 -0.62 -3.12
N GLU A 69 1.94 -1.47 -4.14
CA GLU A 69 1.70 -2.89 -3.93
C GLU A 69 2.84 -3.53 -3.14
N LEU A 70 4.07 -3.23 -3.49
CA LEU A 70 5.23 -3.73 -2.77
C LEU A 70 5.20 -3.28 -1.31
N PHE A 71 4.84 -2.04 -1.05
CA PHE A 71 4.71 -1.52 0.31
C PHE A 71 3.69 -2.31 1.13
N THR A 72 2.53 -2.65 0.55
CA THR A 72 1.51 -3.40 1.28
C THR A 72 1.98 -4.80 1.62
N VAL A 73 2.65 -5.47 0.69
CA VAL A 73 3.18 -6.82 0.91
C VAL A 73 4.26 -6.80 1.99
N MET A 74 5.19 -5.85 1.90
CA MET A 74 6.27 -5.74 2.88
C MET A 74 5.74 -5.40 4.27
N ALA A 75 4.79 -4.47 4.36
CA ALA A 75 4.20 -4.08 5.62
C ALA A 75 3.51 -5.26 6.30
N ALA A 76 2.75 -6.06 5.55
CA ALA A 76 2.07 -7.22 6.09
C ALA A 76 3.06 -8.24 6.68
N ARG A 77 4.14 -8.50 5.96
CA ARG A 77 5.17 -9.43 6.43
C ARG A 77 5.93 -8.90 7.63
N PHE A 78 6.19 -7.59 7.63
CA PHE A 78 6.90 -6.93 8.73
C PHE A 78 6.09 -7.00 10.03
N ILE A 79 4.79 -6.71 9.95
CA ILE A 79 3.90 -6.78 11.12
C ILE A 79 3.90 -8.20 11.68
N LYS A 80 3.77 -9.20 10.81
CA LYS A 80 3.75 -10.59 11.20
C LYS A 80 5.05 -11.00 11.90
N ALA A 81 6.18 -10.59 11.37
CA ALA A 81 7.49 -10.88 11.95
C ALA A 81 7.66 -10.21 13.30
N ALA A 82 7.26 -8.95 13.42
CA ALA A 82 7.35 -8.20 14.68
C ALA A 82 6.48 -8.83 15.76
N GLU A 83 5.27 -9.25 15.39
CA GLU A 83 4.33 -9.90 16.30
C GLU A 83 4.90 -11.21 16.86
N LYS A 84 5.67 -11.91 16.05
CA LYS A 84 6.33 -13.16 16.47
C LYS A 84 7.64 -12.93 17.20
N GLY A 85 8.02 -11.68 17.42
CA GLY A 85 9.26 -11.34 18.10
C GLY A 85 10.52 -11.59 17.29
N LYS A 86 10.39 -11.69 15.97
CA LYS A 86 11.54 -11.95 15.08
C LYS A 86 12.23 -10.66 14.62
N VAL A 87 11.61 -9.53 14.84
CA VAL A 87 12.19 -8.21 14.54
C VAL A 87 12.37 -7.49 15.85
N SER A 88 13.62 -7.16 16.19
CA SER A 88 13.90 -6.40 17.38
C SER A 88 14.29 -4.97 17.02
N VAL A 89 13.95 -4.07 17.89
CA VAL A 89 14.15 -2.64 17.70
C VAL A 89 15.11 -2.12 18.74
#